data_c5129d556b2cece3fb7c93aaaf3a8d92
#
_entry.id   c5129d556b2cece3fb7c93aaaf3a8d92
#
_cell.length_a   1.000
_cell.length_b   1.000
_cell.length_c   1.000
_cell.angle_alpha   90.00
_cell.angle_beta   90.00
_cell.angle_gamma   90.00
#
_symmetry.space_group_name_H-M   'P 1'
#
loop_
_entity.id
_entity.type
_entity.pdbx_description
1 polymer ?
#
loop_
_entity_poly.entity_id
_entity_poly.type
_entity_poly.pdbx_seq_one_letter_code
_entity_poly.pdbx_strand_id
1 'polypeptide(L)'
;MSVMVLPYRHPLHWSRIAATIDQLSTGRLILGVGVGWMEEEFAAMNAPFKERGKVSDEQLTLLNQLRSEEHITFHGKYYHVDDIAVLPKPYQKPRLPIWVGGEGKYAQRRAGQFGDAWFPYFVKVTPEQLDAGYDNVRAEAKKSGRDPDEVQLACCLPVELTPTDGPPITDYLKGSIRQVTERLKQFIAVGCVHIGLQFMIPHYPERKEQIERFAKEALLELKLT
;
A
#
# COMPACT_ATOMS: atom_id res chain seq x y z
N MET A 1 -6.21 -4.42 3.18
CA MET A 1 -6.75 -4.56 1.80
C MET A 1 -5.80 -3.84 0.87
N SER A 2 -5.25 -4.50 -0.11
CA SER A 2 -4.24 -3.93 -1.02
C SER A 2 -4.60 -4.28 -2.47
N VAL A 3 -4.85 -3.33 -3.30
CA VAL A 3 -5.12 -1.91 -3.06
C VAL A 3 -6.51 -1.59 -3.58
N MET A 4 -7.19 -0.62 -2.97
CA MET A 4 -8.49 -0.18 -3.47
C MET A 4 -8.30 0.92 -4.51
N VAL A 5 -9.07 0.87 -5.58
CA VAL A 5 -9.09 1.92 -6.61
C VAL A 5 -9.93 3.08 -6.12
N LEU A 6 -9.26 4.19 -5.77
CA LEU A 6 -9.92 5.36 -5.18
C LEU A 6 -11.08 5.89 -6.03
N PRO A 7 -10.90 6.16 -7.35
CA PRO A 7 -11.94 6.80 -8.16
C PRO A 7 -13.24 6.03 -8.33
N TYR A 8 -13.29 4.75 -7.92
CA TYR A 8 -14.51 3.95 -8.05
C TYR A 8 -15.60 4.30 -7.04
N ARG A 9 -15.28 5.03 -5.97
CA ARG A 9 -16.26 5.40 -4.94
C ARG A 9 -15.97 6.78 -4.35
N HIS A 10 -17.03 7.39 -3.85
CA HIS A 10 -16.95 8.69 -3.17
C HIS A 10 -16.13 8.58 -1.87
N PRO A 11 -15.27 9.57 -1.54
CA PRO A 11 -14.40 9.54 -0.36
C PRO A 11 -15.16 9.44 0.97
N LEU A 12 -16.37 9.99 1.07
CA LEU A 12 -17.23 9.80 2.26
C LEU A 12 -17.59 8.32 2.48
N HIS A 13 -17.86 7.58 1.39
CA HIS A 13 -18.10 6.14 1.46
C HIS A 13 -16.86 5.39 1.96
N TRP A 14 -15.70 5.70 1.38
CA TRP A 14 -14.44 5.10 1.81
C TRP A 14 -14.15 5.37 3.28
N SER A 15 -14.34 6.61 3.74
CA SER A 15 -14.11 7.00 5.13
C SER A 15 -14.99 6.19 6.10
N ARG A 16 -16.30 6.08 5.82
CA ARG A 16 -17.24 5.32 6.66
C ARG A 16 -16.92 3.83 6.71
N ILE A 17 -16.70 3.21 5.54
CA ILE A 17 -16.37 1.78 5.45
C ILE A 17 -15.06 1.50 6.20
N ALA A 18 -14.01 2.28 5.93
CA ALA A 18 -12.72 2.10 6.56
C ALA A 18 -12.78 2.30 8.08
N ALA A 19 -13.44 3.37 8.55
CA ALA A 19 -13.60 3.61 9.97
C ALA A 19 -14.41 2.50 10.67
N THR A 20 -15.48 2.00 10.03
CA THR A 20 -16.27 0.89 10.58
C THR A 20 -15.44 -0.39 10.69
N ILE A 21 -14.69 -0.76 9.66
CA ILE A 21 -13.82 -1.94 9.70
C ILE A 21 -12.71 -1.76 10.74
N ASP A 22 -12.17 -0.57 10.86
CA ASP A 22 -11.13 -0.27 11.85
C ASP A 22 -11.65 -0.39 13.28
N GLN A 23 -12.86 0.09 13.56
CA GLN A 23 -13.55 -0.11 14.85
C GLN A 23 -13.78 -1.60 15.14
N LEU A 24 -14.37 -2.34 14.19
CA LEU A 24 -14.66 -3.78 14.35
C LEU A 24 -13.40 -4.63 14.51
N SER A 25 -12.31 -4.20 13.88
CA SER A 25 -11.02 -4.89 13.97
C SER A 25 -10.16 -4.44 15.15
N THR A 26 -10.61 -3.47 15.96
CA THR A 26 -9.83 -2.88 17.07
C THR A 26 -8.47 -2.36 16.60
N GLY A 27 -8.49 -1.56 15.52
CA GLY A 27 -7.30 -0.85 15.03
C GLY A 27 -6.34 -1.70 14.19
N ARG A 28 -6.80 -2.73 13.50
CA ARG A 28 -5.95 -3.58 12.66
C ARG A 28 -6.03 -3.27 11.16
N LEU A 29 -6.86 -2.30 10.75
CA LEU A 29 -7.02 -1.95 9.36
C LEU A 29 -5.86 -1.08 8.87
N ILE A 30 -5.33 -1.43 7.71
CA ILE A 30 -4.50 -0.58 6.86
C ILE A 30 -5.26 -0.36 5.56
N LEU A 31 -5.47 0.90 5.18
CA LEU A 31 -6.17 1.27 3.96
C LEU A 31 -5.17 1.40 2.80
N GLY A 32 -4.95 0.32 2.05
CA GLY A 32 -4.15 0.36 0.84
C GLY A 32 -4.94 0.94 -0.33
N VAL A 33 -4.41 1.97 -0.98
CA VAL A 33 -5.08 2.72 -2.05
C VAL A 33 -4.25 2.84 -3.31
N GLY A 34 -4.92 2.88 -4.46
CA GLY A 34 -4.31 3.08 -5.77
C GLY A 34 -5.22 3.87 -6.70
N VAL A 35 -4.69 4.27 -7.86
CA VAL A 35 -5.45 5.06 -8.85
C VAL A 35 -6.16 4.20 -9.90
N GLY A 36 -5.88 2.90 -9.96
CA GLY A 36 -6.40 2.01 -11.00
C GLY A 36 -5.68 2.12 -12.36
N TRP A 37 -5.87 1.12 -13.21
CA TRP A 37 -5.18 1.03 -14.51
C TRP A 37 -6.06 0.48 -15.64
N MET A 38 -7.15 -0.25 -15.34
CA MET A 38 -7.99 -0.92 -16.32
C MET A 38 -9.14 -0.01 -16.77
N GLU A 39 -9.07 0.49 -17.99
CA GLU A 39 -10.04 1.47 -18.52
C GLU A 39 -11.46 0.90 -18.60
N GLU A 40 -11.60 -0.39 -18.88
CA GLU A 40 -12.86 -1.09 -18.96
C GLU A 40 -13.60 -1.12 -17.60
N GLU A 41 -12.86 -1.30 -16.50
CA GLU A 41 -13.44 -1.21 -15.15
C GLU A 41 -13.91 0.21 -14.84
N PHE A 42 -13.14 1.23 -15.24
CA PHE A 42 -13.55 2.63 -15.08
C PHE A 42 -14.83 2.93 -15.83
N ALA A 43 -14.95 2.44 -17.07
CA ALA A 43 -16.19 2.58 -17.85
C ALA A 43 -17.38 1.90 -17.17
N ALA A 44 -17.20 0.67 -16.68
CA ALA A 44 -18.26 -0.07 -15.96
C ALA A 44 -18.66 0.60 -14.64
N MET A 45 -17.74 1.31 -13.99
CA MET A 45 -17.99 2.04 -12.74
C MET A 45 -18.45 3.50 -12.96
N ASN A 46 -18.60 3.95 -14.22
CA ASN A 46 -18.84 5.36 -14.57
C ASN A 46 -17.83 6.32 -13.94
N ALA A 47 -16.57 5.90 -13.83
CA ALA A 47 -15.50 6.67 -13.23
C ALA A 47 -14.58 7.31 -14.28
N PRO A 48 -14.01 8.50 -14.05
CA PRO A 48 -13.22 9.23 -15.04
C PRO A 48 -11.79 8.68 -15.18
N PHE A 49 -11.56 7.77 -16.14
CA PHE A 49 -10.24 7.15 -16.34
C PHE A 49 -9.12 8.16 -16.62
N LYS A 50 -9.34 9.12 -17.53
CA LYS A 50 -8.32 10.10 -17.92
C LYS A 50 -7.93 11.06 -16.80
N GLU A 51 -8.85 11.34 -15.87
CA GLU A 51 -8.62 12.22 -14.72
C GLU A 51 -8.31 11.45 -13.42
N ARG A 52 -8.23 10.12 -13.46
CA ARG A 52 -8.10 9.26 -12.27
C ARG A 52 -7.02 9.71 -11.29
N GLY A 53 -5.89 10.22 -11.81
CA GLY A 53 -4.81 10.74 -10.96
C GLY A 53 -5.21 11.99 -10.18
N LYS A 54 -5.84 12.98 -10.85
CA LYS A 54 -6.29 14.22 -10.22
C LYS A 54 -7.43 13.99 -9.24
N VAL A 55 -8.38 13.14 -9.62
CA VAL A 55 -9.48 12.69 -8.73
C VAL A 55 -8.92 12.03 -7.48
N SER A 56 -7.92 11.14 -7.63
CA SER A 56 -7.30 10.47 -6.48
C SER A 56 -6.51 11.44 -5.59
N ASP A 57 -5.84 12.43 -6.15
CA ASP A 57 -5.14 13.46 -5.38
C ASP A 57 -6.11 14.23 -4.49
N GLU A 58 -7.25 14.65 -5.04
CA GLU A 58 -8.29 15.36 -4.29
C GLU A 58 -8.98 14.45 -3.26
N GLN A 59 -9.24 13.18 -3.62
CA GLN A 59 -9.77 12.20 -2.66
C GLN A 59 -8.84 11.98 -1.47
N LEU A 60 -7.53 11.88 -1.70
CA LEU A 60 -6.54 11.69 -0.63
C LEU A 60 -6.48 12.90 0.29
N THR A 61 -6.59 14.11 -0.26
CA THR A 61 -6.71 15.33 0.55
C THR A 61 -7.92 15.26 1.46
N LEU A 62 -9.10 14.98 0.89
CA LEU A 62 -10.34 14.90 1.65
C LEU A 62 -10.35 13.72 2.64
N LEU A 63 -9.81 12.54 2.28
CA LEU A 63 -9.69 11.41 3.19
C LEU A 63 -8.78 11.71 4.39
N ASN A 64 -7.73 12.50 4.20
CA ASN A 64 -6.87 12.93 5.30
C ASN A 64 -7.62 13.78 6.33
N GLN A 65 -8.49 14.69 5.89
CA GLN A 65 -9.37 15.44 6.79
C GLN A 65 -10.41 14.52 7.44
N LEU A 66 -11.11 13.70 6.65
CA LEU A 66 -12.18 12.81 7.11
C LEU A 66 -11.75 11.85 8.23
N ARG A 67 -10.49 11.41 8.23
CA ARG A 67 -9.96 10.47 9.24
C ARG A 67 -9.48 11.13 10.54
N SER A 68 -9.31 12.46 10.56
CA SER A 68 -8.74 13.19 11.70
C SER A 68 -9.64 14.28 12.27
N GLU A 69 -10.38 15.02 11.44
CA GLU A 69 -11.18 16.17 11.84
C GLU A 69 -12.62 15.78 12.17
N GLU A 70 -13.26 16.47 13.12
CA GLU A 70 -14.65 16.20 13.51
C GLU A 70 -15.61 16.73 12.46
N HIS A 71 -15.48 18.00 12.09
CA HIS A 71 -16.28 18.68 11.09
C HIS A 71 -15.41 19.08 9.89
N ILE A 72 -15.93 18.90 8.68
CA ILE A 72 -15.18 19.09 7.46
C ILE A 72 -15.95 19.97 6.49
N THR A 73 -15.29 21.01 6.03
CA THR A 73 -15.68 21.78 4.84
C THR A 73 -14.58 21.64 3.80
N PHE A 74 -14.94 21.18 2.60
CA PHE A 74 -14.01 20.96 1.51
C PHE A 74 -14.62 21.36 0.18
N HIS A 75 -14.00 22.29 -0.54
CA HIS A 75 -14.43 22.77 -1.85
C HIS A 75 -13.33 22.48 -2.88
N GLY A 76 -13.35 21.28 -3.44
CA GLY A 76 -12.46 20.87 -4.51
C GLY A 76 -13.08 20.98 -5.90
N LYS A 77 -12.37 20.50 -6.91
CA LYS A 77 -12.89 20.42 -8.28
C LYS A 77 -13.89 19.29 -8.46
N TYR A 78 -13.68 18.16 -7.78
CA TYR A 78 -14.48 16.93 -7.94
C TYR A 78 -15.41 16.68 -6.75
N TYR A 79 -15.06 17.19 -5.58
CA TYR A 79 -15.83 16.96 -4.34
C TYR A 79 -16.10 18.26 -3.60
N HIS A 80 -17.34 18.39 -3.12
CA HIS A 80 -17.78 19.51 -2.30
C HIS A 80 -18.52 18.97 -1.10
N VAL A 81 -18.14 19.40 0.08
CA VAL A 81 -18.81 19.10 1.34
C VAL A 81 -18.77 20.34 2.23
N ASP A 82 -19.88 20.63 2.91
CA ASP A 82 -20.05 21.80 3.78
C ASP A 82 -20.46 21.32 5.17
N ASP A 83 -19.59 21.60 6.14
CA ASP A 83 -19.79 21.36 7.57
C ASP A 83 -20.40 19.98 7.89
N ILE A 84 -19.76 18.91 7.41
CA ILE A 84 -20.21 17.56 7.68
C ILE A 84 -19.37 16.87 8.74
N ALA A 85 -20.05 16.16 9.66
CA ALA A 85 -19.44 15.18 10.54
C ALA A 85 -19.60 13.77 9.96
N VAL A 86 -18.51 13.00 9.88
CA VAL A 86 -18.54 11.60 9.42
C VAL A 86 -18.22 10.67 10.58
N LEU A 87 -19.18 9.85 10.94
CA LEU A 87 -19.08 8.85 12.00
C LEU A 87 -19.29 7.43 11.42
N PRO A 88 -18.69 6.39 12.07
CA PRO A 88 -17.75 6.49 13.19
C PRO A 88 -16.42 7.08 12.76
N LYS A 89 -15.63 7.57 13.73
CA LYS A 89 -14.20 7.86 13.50
C LYS A 89 -13.38 6.57 13.62
N PRO A 90 -12.19 6.51 12.99
CA PRO A 90 -11.31 5.35 13.15
C PRO A 90 -10.95 5.06 14.61
N TYR A 91 -10.73 3.78 14.91
CA TYR A 91 -10.23 3.33 16.20
C TYR A 91 -8.78 3.79 16.42
N GLN A 92 -7.96 3.66 15.38
CA GLN A 92 -6.55 4.02 15.42
C GLN A 92 -6.34 5.53 15.61
N LYS A 93 -5.37 5.88 16.45
CA LYS A 93 -4.96 7.26 16.72
C LYS A 93 -3.49 7.46 16.37
N PRO A 94 -3.09 8.62 15.86
CA PRO A 94 -3.93 9.80 15.61
C PRO A 94 -4.87 9.65 14.42
N ARG A 95 -4.65 8.64 13.55
CA ARG A 95 -5.44 8.43 12.31
C ARG A 95 -5.31 7.00 11.78
N LEU A 96 -6.28 6.56 10.97
CA LEU A 96 -6.21 5.33 10.20
C LEU A 96 -5.08 5.40 9.16
N PRO A 97 -4.14 4.42 9.11
CA PRO A 97 -3.07 4.42 8.12
C PRO A 97 -3.57 4.27 6.68
N ILE A 98 -3.08 5.15 5.79
CA ILE A 98 -3.29 5.08 4.34
C ILE A 98 -1.97 4.72 3.66
N TRP A 99 -1.93 3.57 2.99
CA TRP A 99 -0.78 3.13 2.20
C TRP A 99 -1.03 3.33 0.72
N VAL A 100 -0.13 4.04 0.05
CA VAL A 100 -0.28 4.39 -1.36
C VAL A 100 0.46 3.39 -2.24
N GLY A 101 -0.29 2.67 -3.08
CA GLY A 101 0.22 1.70 -4.04
C GLY A 101 0.71 2.34 -5.35
N GLY A 102 1.51 1.55 -6.07
CA GLY A 102 2.06 1.90 -7.38
C GLY A 102 3.55 2.25 -7.34
N GLU A 103 4.25 2.00 -8.45
CA GLU A 103 5.71 2.08 -8.54
C GLU A 103 6.19 3.40 -9.17
N GLY A 104 5.38 4.01 -10.04
CA GLY A 104 5.79 5.16 -10.83
C GLY A 104 5.87 6.46 -10.04
N LYS A 105 6.56 7.46 -10.61
CA LYS A 105 6.79 8.79 -9.99
C LYS A 105 5.54 9.47 -9.42
N TYR A 106 4.37 9.27 -10.03
CA TYR A 106 3.11 9.86 -9.54
C TYR A 106 2.60 9.14 -8.29
N ALA A 107 2.84 7.83 -8.15
CA ALA A 107 2.52 7.09 -6.95
C ALA A 107 3.48 7.45 -5.81
N GLN A 108 4.78 7.55 -6.08
CA GLN A 108 5.79 8.01 -5.14
C GLN A 108 5.45 9.41 -4.61
N ARG A 109 5.09 10.35 -5.51
CA ARG A 109 4.62 11.69 -5.10
C ARG A 109 3.42 11.62 -4.17
N ARG A 110 2.38 10.83 -4.51
CA ARG A 110 1.18 10.68 -3.67
C ARG A 110 1.51 10.08 -2.30
N ALA A 111 2.37 9.06 -2.27
CA ALA A 111 2.81 8.46 -1.01
C ALA A 111 3.48 9.50 -0.11
N GLY A 112 4.40 10.29 -0.65
CA GLY A 112 5.05 11.36 0.09
C GLY A 112 4.07 12.45 0.56
N GLN A 113 3.18 12.91 -0.32
CA GLN A 113 2.27 14.01 0.00
C GLN A 113 1.12 13.62 0.94
N PHE A 114 0.57 12.41 0.81
CA PHE A 114 -0.71 12.05 1.42
C PHE A 114 -0.68 10.75 2.23
N GLY A 115 0.27 9.83 1.93
CA GLY A 115 0.29 8.49 2.51
C GLY A 115 1.02 8.41 3.85
N ASP A 116 0.74 7.37 4.62
CA ASP A 116 1.51 6.98 5.79
C ASP A 116 2.57 5.92 5.44
N ALA A 117 2.42 5.28 4.26
CA ALA A 117 3.47 4.45 3.65
C ALA A 117 3.39 4.47 2.13
N TRP A 118 4.53 4.24 1.50
CA TRP A 118 4.59 3.83 0.10
C TRP A 118 4.57 2.31 0.02
N PHE A 119 3.63 1.76 -0.76
CA PHE A 119 3.39 0.33 -0.88
C PHE A 119 3.36 -0.09 -2.36
N PRO A 120 4.52 -0.15 -3.07
CA PRO A 120 4.57 -0.74 -4.40
C PRO A 120 4.12 -2.20 -4.33
N TYR A 121 3.21 -2.55 -5.25
CA TYR A 121 2.60 -3.87 -5.30
C TYR A 121 3.18 -4.68 -6.46
N PHE A 122 3.49 -5.95 -6.20
CA PHE A 122 4.06 -6.85 -7.19
C PHE A 122 5.44 -6.38 -7.70
N VAL A 123 6.29 -6.02 -6.77
CA VAL A 123 7.60 -5.43 -7.04
C VAL A 123 8.52 -6.39 -7.81
N LYS A 124 9.02 -5.92 -8.95
CA LYS A 124 9.99 -6.62 -9.80
C LYS A 124 11.31 -5.85 -9.89
N VAL A 125 11.62 -5.09 -8.88
CA VAL A 125 12.83 -4.27 -8.81
C VAL A 125 13.80 -4.82 -7.77
N THR A 126 15.05 -4.40 -7.86
CA THR A 126 16.03 -4.74 -6.84
C THR A 126 15.81 -3.92 -5.56
N PRO A 127 16.34 -4.34 -4.40
CA PRO A 127 16.30 -3.55 -3.19
C PRO A 127 16.84 -2.13 -3.38
N GLU A 128 17.90 -1.96 -4.16
CA GLU A 128 18.52 -0.66 -4.44
C GLU A 128 17.60 0.24 -5.27
N GLN A 129 16.88 -0.32 -6.22
CA GLN A 129 15.87 0.42 -7.02
C GLN A 129 14.67 0.81 -6.17
N LEU A 130 14.28 -0.04 -5.21
CA LEU A 130 13.21 0.26 -4.26
C LEU A 130 13.63 1.40 -3.33
N ASP A 131 14.86 1.36 -2.81
CA ASP A 131 15.46 2.41 -1.99
C ASP A 131 15.49 3.76 -2.71
N ALA A 132 16.01 3.79 -3.94
CA ALA A 132 16.00 5.00 -4.78
C ALA A 132 14.57 5.55 -5.02
N GLY A 133 13.58 4.67 -5.17
CA GLY A 133 12.17 5.06 -5.25
C GLY A 133 11.65 5.66 -3.93
N TYR A 134 12.09 5.11 -2.81
CA TYR A 134 11.73 5.61 -1.49
C TYR A 134 12.38 6.97 -1.18
N ASP A 135 13.58 7.22 -1.64
CA ASP A 135 14.20 8.56 -1.56
C ASP A 135 13.35 9.63 -2.28
N ASN A 136 12.75 9.29 -3.44
CA ASN A 136 11.81 10.18 -4.09
C ASN A 136 10.56 10.44 -3.24
N VAL A 137 10.02 9.42 -2.57
CA VAL A 137 8.88 9.55 -1.66
C VAL A 137 9.21 10.51 -0.52
N ARG A 138 10.36 10.33 0.13
CA ARG A 138 10.84 11.20 1.21
C ARG A 138 11.05 12.64 0.73
N ALA A 139 11.61 12.82 -0.46
CA ALA A 139 11.77 14.16 -1.05
C ALA A 139 10.41 14.84 -1.30
N GLU A 140 9.40 14.11 -1.77
CA GLU A 140 8.05 14.64 -1.99
C GLU A 140 7.33 14.94 -0.67
N ALA A 141 7.54 14.14 0.39
CA ALA A 141 7.04 14.45 1.73
C ALA A 141 7.61 15.79 2.23
N LYS A 142 8.93 15.96 2.14
CA LYS A 142 9.61 17.21 2.52
C LYS A 142 9.12 18.42 1.75
N LYS A 143 8.92 18.29 0.42
CA LYS A 143 8.36 19.38 -0.43
C LYS A 143 6.95 19.79 0.01
N SER A 144 6.20 18.85 0.58
CA SER A 144 4.83 19.08 1.07
C SER A 144 4.78 19.56 2.53
N GLY A 145 5.92 19.83 3.15
CA GLY A 145 6.01 20.29 4.53
C GLY A 145 5.79 19.18 5.57
N ARG A 146 5.86 17.90 5.16
CA ARG A 146 5.75 16.74 6.04
C ARG A 146 7.13 16.24 6.46
N ASP A 147 7.18 15.61 7.62
CA ASP A 147 8.37 14.85 8.02
C ASP A 147 8.53 13.62 7.12
N PRO A 148 9.67 13.50 6.39
CA PRO A 148 9.94 12.34 5.56
C PRO A 148 9.99 11.01 6.32
N ASP A 149 10.33 11.03 7.60
CA ASP A 149 10.46 9.84 8.44
C ASP A 149 9.09 9.30 8.92
N GLU A 150 8.02 10.07 8.76
CA GLU A 150 6.64 9.61 9.00
C GLU A 150 6.12 8.69 7.89
N VAL A 151 6.72 8.69 6.69
CA VAL A 151 6.27 7.88 5.56
C VAL A 151 7.08 6.59 5.51
N GLN A 152 6.45 5.48 5.83
CA GLN A 152 7.10 4.17 5.86
C GLN A 152 7.29 3.58 4.46
N LEU A 153 8.29 2.68 4.33
CA LEU A 153 8.45 1.82 3.17
C LEU A 153 7.86 0.43 3.46
N ALA A 154 6.89 0.05 2.63
CA ALA A 154 6.33 -1.29 2.61
C ALA A 154 6.29 -1.79 1.17
N CYS A 155 6.26 -3.10 0.92
CA CYS A 155 6.13 -3.64 -0.44
C CYS A 155 5.39 -4.96 -0.47
N CYS A 156 4.94 -5.36 -1.67
CA CYS A 156 4.42 -6.70 -1.92
C CYS A 156 5.29 -7.38 -2.98
N LEU A 157 5.84 -8.54 -2.63
CA LEU A 157 6.75 -9.31 -3.45
C LEU A 157 6.10 -10.60 -3.93
N PRO A 158 6.15 -10.91 -5.24
CA PRO A 158 5.75 -12.22 -5.73
C PRO A 158 6.79 -13.27 -5.32
N VAL A 159 6.33 -14.45 -4.85
CA VAL A 159 7.20 -15.52 -4.38
C VAL A 159 6.79 -16.88 -4.92
N GLU A 160 7.77 -17.71 -5.24
CA GLU A 160 7.62 -19.13 -5.59
C GLU A 160 8.80 -19.91 -5.00
N LEU A 161 8.50 -20.80 -4.05
CA LEU A 161 9.54 -21.62 -3.43
C LEU A 161 9.89 -22.82 -4.29
N THR A 162 11.18 -23.07 -4.48
CA THR A 162 11.70 -24.26 -5.15
C THR A 162 12.29 -25.24 -4.12
N PRO A 163 12.37 -26.56 -4.44
CA PRO A 163 12.95 -27.56 -3.52
C PRO A 163 14.45 -27.32 -3.25
N THR A 164 15.18 -26.85 -4.26
CA THR A 164 16.63 -26.62 -4.24
C THR A 164 16.99 -25.24 -4.74
N ASP A 165 18.25 -24.82 -4.52
CA ASP A 165 18.76 -23.59 -5.06
C ASP A 165 18.67 -23.56 -6.58
N GLY A 166 18.21 -22.44 -7.10
CA GLY A 166 18.18 -22.09 -8.51
C GLY A 166 19.21 -21.01 -8.87
N PRO A 167 19.09 -20.41 -10.07
CA PRO A 167 19.90 -19.25 -10.43
C PRO A 167 19.66 -18.09 -9.46
N PRO A 168 20.55 -17.07 -9.45
CA PRO A 168 20.36 -15.87 -8.65
C PRO A 168 18.99 -15.22 -8.91
N ILE A 169 18.34 -14.75 -7.82
CA ILE A 169 17.04 -14.08 -7.91
C ILE A 169 17.24 -12.68 -8.53
N THR A 170 16.59 -12.43 -9.66
CA THR A 170 16.64 -11.15 -10.39
C THR A 170 15.35 -10.37 -10.33
N ASP A 171 14.21 -11.01 -10.63
CA ASP A 171 12.92 -10.32 -10.82
C ASP A 171 12.01 -10.50 -9.60
N TYR A 172 11.42 -11.70 -9.46
CA TYR A 172 10.59 -12.03 -8.32
C TYR A 172 11.26 -13.14 -7.48
N LEU A 173 10.76 -13.34 -6.27
CA LEU A 173 11.39 -14.26 -5.31
C LEU A 173 11.13 -15.72 -5.70
N LYS A 174 11.82 -16.21 -6.74
CA LYS A 174 11.78 -17.62 -7.14
C LYS A 174 13.09 -18.30 -6.77
N GLY A 175 13.03 -19.25 -5.83
CA GLY A 175 14.21 -19.96 -5.36
C GLY A 175 13.97 -20.82 -4.15
N SER A 176 15.01 -21.43 -3.62
CA SER A 176 14.94 -22.15 -2.36
C SER A 176 14.59 -21.22 -1.20
N ILE A 177 14.14 -21.78 -0.09
CA ILE A 177 13.86 -20.98 1.13
C ILE A 177 15.07 -20.15 1.51
N ARG A 178 16.29 -20.72 1.48
CA ARG A 178 17.51 -19.99 1.76
C ARG A 178 17.70 -18.77 0.85
N GLN A 179 17.57 -18.94 -0.47
CA GLN A 179 17.73 -17.84 -1.44
C GLN A 179 16.65 -16.75 -1.23
N VAL A 180 15.40 -17.15 -1.02
CA VAL A 180 14.29 -16.22 -0.77
C VAL A 180 14.51 -15.45 0.53
N THR A 181 14.93 -16.13 1.61
CA THR A 181 15.20 -15.51 2.90
C THR A 181 16.34 -14.49 2.80
N GLU A 182 17.45 -14.85 2.15
CA GLU A 182 18.58 -13.92 1.95
C GLU A 182 18.17 -12.70 1.11
N ARG A 183 17.32 -12.89 0.10
CA ARG A 183 16.83 -11.76 -0.70
C ARG A 183 15.89 -10.86 0.11
N LEU A 184 15.03 -11.42 0.96
CA LEU A 184 14.16 -10.66 1.86
C LEU A 184 14.96 -9.82 2.87
N LYS A 185 16.06 -10.35 3.41
CA LYS A 185 16.98 -9.58 4.28
C LYS A 185 17.52 -8.33 3.59
N GLN A 186 17.76 -8.37 2.27
CA GLN A 186 18.20 -7.21 1.51
C GLN A 186 17.08 -6.14 1.41
N PHE A 187 15.81 -6.53 1.22
CA PHE A 187 14.68 -5.60 1.27
C PHE A 187 14.46 -5.00 2.66
N ILE A 188 14.69 -5.78 3.71
CA ILE A 188 14.65 -5.28 5.10
C ILE A 188 15.78 -4.28 5.33
N ALA A 189 17.00 -4.56 4.83
CA ALA A 189 18.16 -3.71 5.01
C ALA A 189 18.01 -2.32 4.37
N VAL A 190 17.23 -2.18 3.29
CA VAL A 190 16.90 -0.87 2.68
C VAL A 190 15.70 -0.17 3.34
N GLY A 191 15.27 -0.64 4.50
CA GLY A 191 14.25 0.03 5.32
C GLY A 191 12.81 -0.43 5.09
N CYS A 192 12.58 -1.55 4.39
CA CYS A 192 11.23 -2.12 4.28
C CYS A 192 10.76 -2.64 5.64
N VAL A 193 9.76 -1.98 6.24
CA VAL A 193 9.21 -2.35 7.55
C VAL A 193 8.04 -3.32 7.46
N HIS A 194 7.46 -3.49 6.27
CA HIS A 194 6.36 -4.43 6.04
C HIS A 194 6.47 -5.04 4.65
N ILE A 195 6.53 -6.36 4.58
CA ILE A 195 6.62 -7.10 3.32
C ILE A 195 5.45 -8.06 3.21
N GLY A 196 4.57 -7.80 2.23
CA GLY A 196 3.56 -8.76 1.81
C GLY A 196 4.16 -9.77 0.84
N LEU A 197 3.90 -11.06 1.03
CA LEU A 197 4.34 -12.12 0.12
C LEU A 197 3.14 -12.66 -0.66
N GLN A 198 3.22 -12.60 -1.98
CA GLN A 198 2.22 -13.17 -2.87
C GLN A 198 2.75 -14.47 -3.48
N PHE A 199 2.30 -15.59 -2.95
CA PHE A 199 2.67 -16.91 -3.47
C PHE A 199 2.03 -17.16 -4.83
N MET A 200 2.88 -17.32 -5.88
CA MET A 200 2.51 -17.35 -7.28
C MET A 200 2.05 -18.73 -7.78
N ILE A 201 1.71 -19.63 -6.89
CA ILE A 201 1.20 -20.95 -7.22
C ILE A 201 -0.32 -20.88 -7.44
N PRO A 202 -0.85 -21.30 -8.61
CA PRO A 202 -2.27 -21.20 -8.91
C PRO A 202 -3.13 -22.16 -8.08
N HIS A 203 -2.65 -23.36 -7.79
CA HIS A 203 -3.39 -24.38 -7.05
C HIS A 203 -3.30 -24.17 -5.54
N TYR A 204 -4.45 -24.18 -4.88
CA TYR A 204 -4.54 -23.87 -3.45
C TYR A 204 -3.76 -24.85 -2.55
N PRO A 205 -3.81 -26.19 -2.74
CA PRO A 205 -3.07 -27.11 -1.88
C PRO A 205 -1.56 -26.84 -1.87
N GLU A 206 -0.96 -26.69 -3.06
CA GLU A 206 0.48 -26.41 -3.19
C GLU A 206 0.83 -25.02 -2.67
N ARG A 207 -0.03 -24.01 -2.90
CA ARG A 207 0.15 -22.66 -2.34
C ARG A 207 0.14 -22.69 -0.82
N LYS A 208 -0.80 -23.41 -0.20
CA LYS A 208 -0.86 -23.59 1.25
C LYS A 208 0.41 -24.23 1.79
N GLU A 209 0.89 -25.30 1.13
CA GLU A 209 2.14 -25.96 1.52
C GLU A 209 3.33 -25.00 1.49
N GLN A 210 3.46 -24.18 0.45
CA GLN A 210 4.55 -23.18 0.36
C GLN A 210 4.44 -22.11 1.46
N ILE A 211 3.23 -21.65 1.79
CA ILE A 211 3.00 -20.70 2.88
C ILE A 211 3.41 -21.32 4.23
N GLU A 212 2.98 -22.55 4.50
CA GLU A 212 3.29 -23.26 5.74
C GLU A 212 4.80 -23.56 5.86
N ARG A 213 5.42 -23.97 4.76
CA ARG A 213 6.86 -24.21 4.70
C ARG A 213 7.65 -22.92 4.94
N PHE A 214 7.29 -21.81 4.28
CA PHE A 214 7.90 -20.52 4.51
C PHE A 214 7.76 -20.07 5.98
N ALA A 215 6.56 -20.22 6.54
CA ALA A 215 6.31 -19.83 7.93
C ALA A 215 7.17 -20.62 8.92
N LYS A 216 7.38 -21.92 8.69
CA LYS A 216 8.18 -22.78 9.58
C LYS A 216 9.68 -22.56 9.45
N GLU A 217 10.18 -22.39 8.22
CA GLU A 217 11.61 -22.44 7.93
C GLU A 217 12.27 -21.06 7.80
N ALA A 218 11.51 -20.03 7.38
CA ALA A 218 12.06 -18.71 7.09
C ALA A 218 11.72 -17.62 8.11
N LEU A 219 10.49 -17.61 8.68
CA LEU A 219 10.08 -16.52 9.57
C LEU A 219 10.93 -16.38 10.82
N LEU A 220 11.48 -17.49 11.34
CA LEU A 220 12.35 -17.47 12.52
C LEU A 220 13.70 -16.77 12.23
N GLU A 221 14.21 -16.87 10.99
CA GLU A 221 15.45 -16.22 10.57
C GLU A 221 15.25 -14.75 10.20
N LEU A 222 14.05 -14.40 9.79
CA LEU A 222 13.67 -13.04 9.38
C LEU A 222 13.25 -12.17 10.55
N LYS A 223 13.42 -12.64 11.83
CA LYS A 223 12.98 -11.90 13.01
C LYS A 223 13.10 -10.39 12.82
N LEU A 224 11.99 -9.80 12.43
CA LEU A 224 11.77 -8.37 12.54
C LEU A 224 11.60 -8.11 14.05
N THR A 225 12.59 -7.46 14.65
CA THR A 225 12.53 -6.95 16.02
C THR A 225 11.51 -5.83 16.12
#